data_47a14bf031b9df7d92d020f8ab74158b
#
_entry.id   47a14bf031b9df7d92d020f8ab74158b
#
_cell.length_a   1.000
_cell.length_b   1.000
_cell.length_c   1.000
_cell.angle_alpha   90.00
_cell.angle_beta   90.00
_cell.angle_gamma   90.00
#
_symmetry.space_group_name_H-M   'P 1'
#
loop_
_entity.id
_entity.type
_entity.pdbx_description
1 polymer ?
#
loop_
_entity_poly.entity_id
_entity_poly.type
_entity_poly.pdbx_seq_one_letter_code
_entity_poly.pdbx_strand_id
1 'polypeptide(L)'
;MSSRMGIQEQNMEQQKLFYNICNDLWSFAKTLDKPKAEMSDEDWETAIALMEKTAEKYKALGRKEYDLAYASMMGILDYVEKGT
;
A
#
# COMPACT_ATOMS: atom_id res chain seq x y z
N MET A 1 -8.82 -11.44 -32.07
CA MET A 1 -8.41 -12.51 -31.12
C MET A 1 -7.11 -12.19 -30.42
N SER A 2 -6.06 -11.90 -31.16
CA SER A 2 -4.78 -11.60 -30.53
C SER A 2 -4.83 -10.35 -29.64
N SER A 3 -5.55 -9.31 -30.06
CA SER A 3 -5.68 -8.12 -29.24
C SER A 3 -6.42 -8.42 -27.95
N ARG A 4 -7.35 -9.35 -28.01
CA ARG A 4 -8.08 -9.76 -26.81
C ARG A 4 -7.16 -10.48 -25.82
N MET A 5 -6.30 -11.31 -26.34
CA MET A 5 -5.33 -12.01 -25.50
C MET A 5 -4.35 -11.02 -24.86
N GLY A 6 -3.93 -10.03 -25.62
CA GLY A 6 -3.06 -8.99 -25.10
C GLY A 6 -3.72 -8.22 -23.98
N ILE A 7 -5.01 -7.91 -24.14
CA ILE A 7 -5.76 -7.21 -23.10
C ILE A 7 -5.85 -8.08 -21.84
N GLN A 8 -6.07 -9.36 -22.00
CA GLN A 8 -6.14 -10.28 -20.87
C GLN A 8 -4.81 -10.34 -20.12
N GLU A 9 -3.72 -10.36 -20.85
CA GLU A 9 -2.40 -10.38 -20.23
C GLU A 9 -2.17 -9.11 -19.41
N GLN A 10 -2.54 -7.95 -19.96
CA GLN A 10 -2.43 -6.69 -19.24
C GLN A 10 -3.29 -6.69 -17.99
N ASN A 11 -4.50 -7.22 -18.11
CA ASN A 11 -5.41 -7.30 -16.96
C ASN A 11 -4.83 -8.20 -15.87
N MET A 12 -4.20 -9.30 -16.25
CA MET A 12 -3.58 -10.20 -15.30
C MET A 12 -2.44 -9.52 -14.55
N GLU A 13 -1.65 -8.72 -15.26
CA GLU A 13 -0.57 -7.97 -14.64
C GLU A 13 -1.10 -6.92 -13.68
N GLN A 14 -2.18 -6.24 -14.06
CA GLN A 14 -2.82 -5.28 -13.18
C GLN A 14 -3.42 -5.96 -11.96
N GLN A 15 -4.03 -7.12 -12.14
CA GLN A 15 -4.57 -7.88 -11.03
C GLN A 15 -3.48 -8.29 -10.06
N LYS A 16 -2.33 -8.71 -10.58
CA LYS A 16 -1.19 -9.05 -9.75
C LYS A 16 -0.71 -7.84 -8.96
N LEU A 17 -0.65 -6.70 -9.62
CA LEU A 17 -0.24 -5.47 -8.97
C LEU A 17 -1.19 -5.12 -7.82
N PHE A 18 -2.49 -5.15 -8.09
CA PHE A 18 -3.49 -4.85 -7.07
C PHE A 18 -3.43 -5.85 -5.93
N TYR A 19 -3.25 -7.13 -6.24
CA TYR A 19 -3.12 -8.16 -5.22
C TYR A 19 -1.92 -7.88 -4.33
N ASN A 20 -0.78 -7.56 -4.92
CA ASN A 20 0.43 -7.27 -4.17
C ASN A 20 0.26 -6.03 -3.30
N ILE A 21 -0.37 -4.99 -3.85
CA ILE A 21 -0.63 -3.78 -3.08
C ILE A 21 -1.56 -4.10 -1.91
N CYS A 22 -2.62 -4.88 -2.13
CA CYS A 22 -3.53 -5.24 -1.05
C CYS A 22 -2.82 -6.02 0.06
N ASN A 23 -1.94 -6.95 -0.31
CA ASN A 23 -1.15 -7.67 0.68
C ASN A 23 -0.26 -6.74 1.48
N ASP A 24 0.38 -5.81 0.80
CA ASP A 24 1.25 -4.84 1.47
C ASP A 24 0.46 -3.89 2.35
N LEU A 25 -0.72 -3.49 1.89
CA LEU A 25 -1.62 -2.66 2.70
C LEU A 25 -2.05 -3.39 3.96
N TRP A 26 -2.36 -4.67 3.82
CA TRP A 26 -2.74 -5.48 4.98
C TRP A 26 -1.58 -5.61 5.97
N SER A 27 -0.38 -5.83 5.46
CA SER A 27 0.81 -5.91 6.31
C SER A 27 1.06 -4.59 7.02
N PHE A 28 0.87 -3.48 6.32
CA PHE A 28 0.99 -2.16 6.90
C PHE A 28 -0.09 -1.93 7.95
N ALA A 29 -1.33 -2.27 7.61
CA ALA A 29 -2.46 -2.06 8.52
C ALA A 29 -2.30 -2.84 9.82
N LYS A 30 -1.68 -4.00 9.75
CA LYS A 30 -1.45 -4.81 10.96
C LYS A 30 -0.51 -4.12 11.95
N THR A 31 0.36 -3.24 11.47
CA THR A 31 1.23 -2.50 12.38
C THR A 31 0.48 -1.39 13.12
N LEU A 32 -0.71 -1.05 12.63
CA LEU A 32 -1.56 -0.02 13.20
C LEU A 32 -2.75 -0.64 13.93
N ASP A 33 -2.51 -1.70 14.67
CA ASP A 33 -3.58 -2.45 15.31
C ASP A 33 -4.01 -1.87 16.66
N LYS A 34 -3.35 -0.84 17.12
CA LYS A 34 -3.69 -0.17 18.38
C LYS A 34 -4.47 1.11 18.11
N PRO A 35 -5.34 1.51 19.05
CA PRO A 35 -5.94 2.83 18.96
C PRO A 35 -4.86 3.92 18.97
N LYS A 36 -5.16 5.03 18.33
CA LYS A 36 -4.24 6.15 18.26
C LYS A 36 -3.67 6.53 19.62
N ALA A 37 -4.52 6.53 20.65
CA ALA A 37 -4.12 6.95 21.98
C ALA A 37 -3.08 6.01 22.60
N GLU A 38 -3.02 4.78 22.12
CA GLU A 38 -2.08 3.79 22.66
C GLU A 38 -0.81 3.67 21.82
N MET A 39 -0.74 4.38 20.71
CA MET A 39 0.45 4.29 19.85
C MET A 39 1.53 5.24 20.37
N SER A 40 2.71 4.69 20.57
CA SER A 40 3.86 5.48 20.96
C SER A 40 4.50 6.13 19.74
N ASP A 41 5.40 7.06 19.97
CA ASP A 41 6.16 7.67 18.88
C ASP A 41 6.91 6.60 18.08
N GLU A 42 7.43 5.61 18.78
CA GLU A 42 8.14 4.51 18.14
C GLU A 42 7.21 3.71 17.22
N ASP A 43 5.97 3.48 17.65
CA ASP A 43 4.98 2.79 16.85
C ASP A 43 4.71 3.57 15.55
N TRP A 44 4.56 4.88 15.66
CA TRP A 44 4.34 5.73 14.48
C TRP A 44 5.55 5.73 13.55
N GLU A 45 6.74 5.81 14.10
CA GLU A 45 7.96 5.77 13.30
C GLU A 45 8.11 4.46 12.56
N THR A 46 7.80 3.36 13.22
CA THR A 46 7.85 2.05 12.59
C THR A 46 6.87 1.96 11.43
N ALA A 47 5.66 2.46 11.63
CA ALA A 47 4.64 2.45 10.59
C ALA A 47 5.06 3.29 9.39
N ILE A 48 5.58 4.48 9.64
CA ILE A 48 6.02 5.37 8.57
C ILE A 48 7.19 4.77 7.80
N ALA A 49 8.14 4.17 8.53
CA ALA A 49 9.29 3.52 7.89
C ALA A 49 8.84 2.38 6.99
N LEU A 50 7.87 1.58 7.45
CA LEU A 50 7.34 0.50 6.64
C LEU A 50 6.62 1.03 5.41
N MET A 51 5.87 2.12 5.57
CA MET A 51 5.19 2.76 4.45
C MET A 51 6.18 3.20 3.38
N GLU A 52 7.24 3.88 3.80
CA GLU A 52 8.25 4.36 2.87
C GLU A 52 8.96 3.21 2.17
N LYS A 53 9.32 2.18 2.91
CA LYS A 53 9.99 1.02 2.35
C LYS A 53 9.10 0.31 1.33
N THR A 54 7.84 0.15 1.66
CA THR A 54 6.88 -0.50 0.77
C THR A 54 6.67 0.33 -0.50
N ALA A 55 6.52 1.65 -0.33
CA ALA A 55 6.32 2.53 -1.48
C ALA A 55 7.52 2.49 -2.41
N GLU A 56 8.73 2.42 -1.88
CA GLU A 56 9.94 2.33 -2.69
C GLU A 56 9.96 1.09 -3.56
N LYS A 57 9.43 0.00 -3.05
CA LYS A 57 9.31 -1.23 -3.84
C LYS A 57 8.49 -0.99 -5.11
N TYR A 58 7.43 -0.22 -4.99
CA TYR A 58 6.58 0.10 -6.14
C TYR A 58 7.17 1.18 -7.02
N LYS A 59 8.03 2.01 -6.47
CA LYS A 59 8.73 3.02 -7.25
C LYS A 59 9.56 2.40 -8.37
N ALA A 60 10.12 1.23 -8.13
CA ALA A 60 10.89 0.51 -9.12
C ALA A 60 10.04 0.07 -10.31
N LEU A 61 8.73 -0.06 -10.13
CA LEU A 61 7.82 -0.43 -11.21
C LEU A 61 7.40 0.77 -12.04
N GLY A 62 7.37 1.95 -11.43
CA GLY A 62 6.98 3.16 -12.13
C GLY A 62 6.35 4.15 -11.17
N ARG A 63 6.19 5.38 -11.65
CA ARG A 63 5.64 6.44 -10.82
C ARG A 63 4.18 6.21 -10.47
N LYS A 64 3.40 5.69 -11.43
CA LYS A 64 1.98 5.44 -11.18
C LYS A 64 1.79 4.42 -10.08
N GLU A 65 2.60 3.39 -10.09
CA GLU A 65 2.53 2.34 -9.09
C GLU A 65 2.98 2.85 -7.73
N TYR A 66 4.01 3.68 -7.71
CA TYR A 66 4.45 4.33 -6.48
C TYR A 66 3.34 5.20 -5.89
N ASP A 67 2.74 6.05 -6.73
CA ASP A 67 1.70 6.97 -6.27
C ASP A 67 0.50 6.21 -5.73
N LEU A 68 0.11 5.13 -6.40
CA LEU A 68 -1.02 4.31 -5.95
C LEU A 68 -0.74 3.69 -4.58
N ALA A 69 0.40 3.07 -4.43
CA ALA A 69 0.76 2.42 -3.17
C ALA A 69 0.89 3.43 -2.04
N TYR A 70 1.55 4.53 -2.30
CA TYR A 70 1.76 5.58 -1.30
C TYR A 70 0.43 6.18 -0.86
N ALA A 71 -0.41 6.55 -1.83
CA ALA A 71 -1.71 7.16 -1.52
C ALA A 71 -2.59 6.21 -0.73
N SER A 72 -2.55 4.92 -1.07
CA SER A 72 -3.34 3.93 -0.35
C SER A 72 -2.90 3.78 1.10
N MET A 73 -1.60 3.75 1.32
CA MET A 73 -1.08 3.67 2.70
C MET A 73 -1.33 4.95 3.48
N MET A 74 -1.22 6.09 2.82
CA MET A 74 -1.54 7.37 3.47
C MET A 74 -3.00 7.43 3.87
N GLY A 75 -3.88 6.84 3.05
CA GLY A 75 -5.30 6.77 3.38
C GLY A 75 -5.54 5.97 4.66
N ILE A 76 -4.85 4.85 4.80
CA ILE A 76 -4.96 4.03 6.00
C ILE A 76 -4.44 4.79 7.21
N LEU A 77 -3.29 5.42 7.08
CA LEU A 77 -2.68 6.18 8.16
C LEU A 77 -3.59 7.32 8.61
N ASP A 78 -4.14 8.03 7.65
CA ASP A 78 -5.06 9.13 7.91
C ASP A 78 -6.32 8.66 8.63
N TYR A 79 -6.84 7.51 8.23
CA TYR A 79 -8.00 6.91 8.88
C TYR A 79 -7.69 6.61 10.35
N VAL A 80 -6.52 6.03 10.63
CA VAL A 80 -6.14 5.70 12.00
C VAL A 80 -5.98 6.95 12.83
N GLU A 81 -5.38 7.99 12.25
CA GLU A 81 -5.19 9.26 12.95
C GLU A 81 -6.51 9.92 13.33
N LYS A 82 -7.49 9.84 12.43
CA LYS A 82 -8.79 10.47 12.66
C LYS A 82 -9.70 9.62 13.50
N GLY A 83 -9.52 8.34 13.41
CA GLY A 83 -10.51 7.40 13.82
C GLY A 83 -10.63 7.15 15.26
N THR A 84 -10.06 7.76 16.09
CA THR A 84 -10.26 7.45 17.38
C THR A 84 -10.81 7.78 18.26
#